data_d93150fa4299d7e36141dd6e190cc206
#
_entry.id   d93150fa4299d7e36141dd6e190cc206
#
_cell.length_a   1.000
_cell.length_b   1.000
_cell.length_c   1.000
_cell.angle_alpha   90.00
_cell.angle_beta   90.00
_cell.angle_gamma   90.00
#
_symmetry.space_group_name_H-M   'P 1'
#
loop_
_entity.id
_entity.type
_entity.pdbx_description
1 polymer ?
#
loop_
_entity_poly.entity_id
_entity_poly.type
_entity_poly.pdbx_seq_one_letter_code
_entity_poly.pdbx_strand_id
1 'polypeptide(L)'
;KSTYEVWGPKLILSEYYDEYFYMEDRAIERLTDLKDFWMPFVDDTTTYPIDCVFTSEELDTIDRYRADFENAVSEQEGLWLKDGGPSDSEWAAYLDTLTNSCGMDKLLAAYQGAYDRYKANA
;
A
#
# COMPACT_ATOMS: atom_id res chain seq x y z
N LYS A 1 -10.25 -23.45 -32.44
CA LYS A 1 -11.09 -22.58 -31.58
C LYS A 1 -10.36 -21.26 -31.41
N SER A 2 -10.89 -20.19 -32.00
CA SER A 2 -10.34 -18.85 -31.86
C SER A 2 -10.76 -18.30 -30.50
N THR A 3 -9.81 -18.12 -29.60
CA THR A 3 -10.03 -17.42 -28.34
C THR A 3 -9.99 -15.93 -28.62
N TYR A 4 -11.12 -15.27 -28.54
CA TYR A 4 -11.16 -13.81 -28.58
C TYR A 4 -10.76 -13.28 -27.20
N GLU A 5 -9.55 -12.79 -27.06
CA GLU A 5 -9.16 -11.99 -25.90
C GLU A 5 -9.76 -10.60 -26.05
N VAL A 6 -10.75 -10.29 -25.24
CA VAL A 6 -11.32 -8.94 -25.18
C VAL A 6 -10.49 -8.13 -24.18
N TRP A 7 -9.64 -7.26 -24.68
CA TRP A 7 -8.91 -6.27 -23.90
C TRP A 7 -9.84 -5.10 -23.55
N GLY A 8 -10.14 -4.94 -22.27
CA GLY A 8 -10.97 -3.84 -21.75
C GLY A 8 -11.44 -4.08 -20.32
N PRO A 9 -12.02 -3.08 -19.66
CA PRO A 9 -12.59 -3.24 -18.34
C PRO A 9 -13.72 -4.26 -18.40
N LYS A 10 -13.57 -5.35 -17.64
CA LYS A 10 -14.58 -6.41 -17.52
C LYS A 10 -15.32 -6.21 -16.21
N LEU A 11 -16.62 -5.99 -16.28
CA LEU A 11 -17.47 -6.11 -15.11
C LEU A 11 -17.73 -7.61 -14.88
N ILE A 12 -17.11 -8.16 -13.85
CA ILE A 12 -17.34 -9.55 -13.44
C ILE A 12 -18.16 -9.49 -12.15
N LEU A 13 -19.39 -9.96 -12.20
CA LEU A 13 -20.21 -10.09 -11.00
C LEU A 13 -19.73 -11.29 -10.18
N SER A 14 -19.76 -11.19 -8.85
CA SER A 14 -19.33 -12.25 -7.94
C SER A 14 -20.02 -13.60 -8.22
N GLU A 15 -21.26 -13.56 -8.66
CA GLU A 15 -22.05 -14.73 -9.03
C GLU A 15 -21.47 -15.52 -10.22
N TYR A 16 -20.76 -14.82 -11.15
CA TYR A 16 -20.08 -15.49 -12.26
C TYR A 16 -18.79 -16.20 -11.84
N TYR A 17 -18.18 -15.81 -10.73
CA TYR A 17 -17.01 -16.50 -10.21
C TYR A 17 -17.32 -17.91 -9.75
N ASP A 18 -18.47 -18.10 -9.11
CA ASP A 18 -18.89 -19.39 -8.58
C ASP A 18 -19.38 -20.34 -9.70
N GLU A 19 -19.89 -19.80 -10.81
CA GLU A 19 -20.51 -20.60 -11.88
C GLU A 19 -19.59 -20.87 -13.08
N TYR A 20 -18.71 -19.94 -13.43
CA TYR A 20 -17.95 -20.00 -14.68
C TYR A 20 -16.44 -20.02 -14.52
N PHE A 21 -15.91 -19.77 -13.33
CA PHE A 21 -14.49 -19.84 -13.06
C PHE A 21 -14.13 -21.12 -12.32
N TYR A 22 -13.42 -22.01 -13.01
CA TYR A 22 -12.77 -23.12 -12.33
C TYR A 22 -11.53 -22.58 -11.60
N MET A 23 -11.54 -22.64 -10.28
CA MET A 23 -10.37 -22.38 -9.46
C MET A 23 -9.70 -23.70 -9.09
N GLU A 24 -8.38 -23.77 -9.27
CA GLU A 24 -7.59 -24.89 -8.76
C GLU A 24 -7.71 -24.98 -7.23
N ASP A 25 -7.63 -26.20 -6.67
CA ASP A 25 -7.77 -26.45 -5.23
C ASP A 25 -6.85 -25.54 -4.40
N ARG A 26 -5.62 -25.34 -4.86
CA ARG A 26 -4.66 -24.44 -4.21
C ARG A 26 -5.09 -22.97 -4.21
N ALA A 27 -5.85 -22.52 -5.18
CA ALA A 27 -6.40 -21.16 -5.21
C ALA A 27 -7.57 -21.04 -4.24
N ILE A 28 -8.37 -22.09 -4.09
CA ILE A 28 -9.47 -22.16 -3.12
C ILE A 28 -8.91 -22.16 -1.70
N GLU A 29 -7.87 -22.94 -1.41
CA GLU A 29 -7.19 -22.92 -0.10
C GLU A 29 -6.70 -21.51 0.26
N ARG A 30 -5.99 -20.85 -0.67
CA ARG A 30 -5.50 -19.47 -0.43
C ARG A 30 -6.62 -18.46 -0.18
N LEU A 31 -7.73 -18.60 -0.90
CA LEU A 31 -8.89 -17.73 -0.71
C LEU A 31 -9.57 -17.99 0.64
N THR A 32 -9.63 -19.25 1.06
CA THR A 32 -10.14 -19.64 2.37
C THR A 32 -9.24 -19.10 3.48
N ASP A 33 -7.94 -19.30 3.38
CA ASP A 33 -6.97 -18.75 4.32
C ASP A 33 -7.06 -17.22 4.41
N LEU A 34 -7.19 -16.55 3.27
CA LEU A 34 -7.38 -15.11 3.24
C LEU A 34 -8.63 -14.67 4.01
N LYS A 35 -9.77 -15.35 3.77
CA LYS A 35 -11.04 -15.03 4.42
C LYS A 35 -11.03 -15.35 5.92
N ASP A 36 -10.49 -16.52 6.30
CA ASP A 36 -10.63 -17.03 7.65
C ASP A 36 -9.54 -16.51 8.60
N PHE A 37 -8.32 -16.27 8.09
CA PHE A 37 -7.17 -15.88 8.92
C PHE A 37 -6.76 -14.43 8.77
N TRP A 38 -6.93 -13.81 7.59
CA TRP A 38 -6.44 -12.44 7.35
C TRP A 38 -7.56 -11.40 7.39
N MET A 39 -8.68 -11.66 6.73
CA MET A 39 -9.79 -10.70 6.65
C MET A 39 -10.37 -10.28 8.01
N PRO A 40 -10.44 -11.15 9.06
CA PRO A 40 -10.90 -10.74 10.37
C PRO A 40 -10.02 -9.67 11.05
N PHE A 41 -8.78 -9.50 10.60
CA PHE A 41 -7.84 -8.51 11.12
C PHE A 41 -7.73 -7.25 10.23
N VAL A 42 -8.45 -7.22 9.12
CA VAL A 42 -8.50 -6.03 8.28
C VAL A 42 -9.39 -4.99 8.95
N ASP A 43 -8.82 -3.84 9.23
CA ASP A 43 -9.53 -2.68 9.76
C ASP A 43 -9.59 -1.61 8.66
N ASP A 44 -10.76 -1.42 8.08
CA ASP A 44 -10.98 -0.44 7.01
C ASP A 44 -10.68 1.00 7.48
N THR A 45 -10.70 1.24 8.81
CA THR A 45 -10.38 2.55 9.36
C THR A 45 -8.90 2.88 9.32
N THR A 46 -8.03 1.87 9.18
CA THR A 46 -6.57 2.02 9.11
C THR A 46 -6.03 1.98 7.67
N THR A 47 -6.89 1.69 6.70
CA THR A 47 -6.51 1.64 5.28
C THR A 47 -6.64 3.03 4.66
N TYR A 48 -5.57 3.50 4.00
CA TYR A 48 -5.63 4.75 3.26
C TYR A 48 -6.56 4.61 2.05
N PRO A 49 -7.61 5.47 1.92
CA PRO A 49 -8.60 5.30 0.86
C PRO A 49 -8.00 5.53 -0.53
N ILE A 50 -8.36 4.64 -1.46
CA ILE A 50 -7.90 4.71 -2.85
C ILE A 50 -8.44 5.97 -3.58
N ASP A 51 -9.56 6.50 -3.12
CA ASP A 51 -10.24 7.65 -3.72
C ASP A 51 -9.71 9.01 -3.24
N CYS A 52 -8.63 9.03 -2.44
CA CYS A 52 -7.97 10.26 -2.05
C CYS A 52 -7.35 10.95 -3.26
N VAL A 53 -7.78 12.19 -3.53
CA VAL A 53 -7.28 12.99 -4.65
C VAL A 53 -6.22 13.98 -4.17
N PHE A 54 -5.04 13.91 -4.77
CA PHE A 54 -3.92 14.82 -4.49
C PHE A 54 -4.02 16.09 -5.34
N THR A 55 -3.59 17.22 -4.79
CA THR A 55 -3.34 18.44 -5.57
C THR A 55 -2.04 18.33 -6.37
N SER A 56 -1.85 19.22 -7.34
CA SER A 56 -0.58 19.25 -8.10
C SER A 56 0.64 19.52 -7.21
N GLU A 57 0.49 20.38 -6.20
CA GLU A 57 1.57 20.67 -5.24
C GLU A 57 1.93 19.48 -4.35
N GLU A 58 0.92 18.70 -3.96
CA GLU A 58 1.14 17.46 -3.21
C GLU A 58 1.80 16.39 -4.06
N LEU A 59 1.40 16.25 -5.34
CA LEU A 59 2.05 15.34 -6.29
C LEU A 59 3.51 15.73 -6.52
N ASP A 60 3.81 17.02 -6.73
CA ASP A 60 5.18 17.51 -6.85
C ASP A 60 6.03 17.20 -5.60
N THR A 61 5.41 17.26 -4.42
CA THR A 61 6.06 16.91 -3.16
C THR A 61 6.33 15.41 -3.07
N ILE A 62 5.35 14.60 -3.42
CA ILE A 62 5.48 13.14 -3.44
C ILE A 62 6.57 12.71 -4.43
N ASP A 63 6.54 13.22 -5.66
CA ASP A 63 7.53 12.91 -6.69
C ASP A 63 8.96 13.29 -6.27
N ARG A 64 9.11 14.36 -5.50
CA ARG A 64 10.42 14.83 -5.02
C ARG A 64 11.03 13.96 -3.94
N TYR A 65 10.23 13.48 -2.98
CA TYR A 65 10.74 12.89 -1.74
C TYR A 65 10.52 11.38 -1.63
N ARG A 66 9.55 10.83 -2.37
CA ARG A 66 9.14 9.45 -2.22
C ARG A 66 10.26 8.45 -2.49
N ALA A 67 11.01 8.65 -3.58
CA ALA A 67 12.06 7.72 -3.97
C ALA A 67 13.18 7.65 -2.93
N ASP A 68 13.62 8.79 -2.40
CA ASP A 68 14.65 8.85 -1.37
C ASP A 68 14.18 8.24 -0.06
N PHE A 69 12.92 8.48 0.31
CA PHE A 69 12.29 7.88 1.48
C PHE A 69 12.20 6.36 1.36
N GLU A 70 11.66 5.84 0.27
CA GLU A 70 11.51 4.38 0.03
C GLU A 70 12.87 3.68 -0.03
N ASN A 71 13.89 4.30 -0.63
CA ASN A 71 15.24 3.76 -0.68
C ASN A 71 15.87 3.69 0.72
N ALA A 72 15.75 4.76 1.51
CA ALA A 72 16.29 4.80 2.87
C ALA A 72 15.61 3.74 3.77
N VAL A 73 14.30 3.54 3.64
CA VAL A 73 13.57 2.50 4.36
C VAL A 73 14.07 1.12 3.95
N SER A 74 14.10 0.83 2.66
CA SER A 74 14.49 -0.50 2.14
C SER A 74 15.94 -0.87 2.47
N GLU A 75 16.86 0.11 2.38
CA GLU A 75 18.25 -0.09 2.73
C GLU A 75 18.41 -0.42 4.22
N GLN A 76 17.76 0.34 5.08
CA GLN A 76 17.84 0.15 6.52
C GLN A 76 17.18 -1.16 6.98
N GLU A 77 16.05 -1.51 6.42
CA GLU A 77 15.40 -2.81 6.68
C GLU A 77 16.31 -3.97 6.29
N GLY A 78 16.97 -3.88 5.14
CA GLY A 78 17.93 -4.90 4.69
C GLY A 78 19.11 -5.07 5.64
N LEU A 79 19.64 -3.98 6.20
CA LEU A 79 20.70 -4.01 7.20
C LEU A 79 20.24 -4.66 8.51
N TRP A 80 19.09 -4.27 9.02
CA TRP A 80 18.55 -4.81 10.27
C TRP A 80 18.12 -6.29 10.18
N LEU A 81 17.61 -6.72 9.04
CA LEU A 81 17.34 -8.14 8.81
C LEU A 81 18.62 -8.98 8.88
N LYS A 82 19.75 -8.43 8.44
CA LYS A 82 21.04 -9.11 8.47
C LYS A 82 21.67 -9.07 9.86
N ASP A 83 21.59 -7.95 10.55
CA ASP A 83 22.37 -7.68 11.76
C ASP A 83 21.58 -7.87 13.08
N GLY A 84 20.30 -8.26 13.01
CA GLY A 84 19.48 -8.67 14.15
C GLY A 84 18.60 -7.56 14.76
N GLY A 85 18.36 -6.48 14.04
CA GLY A 85 17.46 -5.40 14.42
C GLY A 85 18.18 -4.19 15.05
N PRO A 86 17.47 -3.05 15.21
CA PRO A 86 18.07 -1.81 15.71
C PRO A 86 18.21 -1.79 17.24
N SER A 87 19.26 -1.15 17.71
CA SER A 87 19.30 -0.59 19.04
C SER A 87 18.47 0.70 19.13
N ASP A 88 18.14 1.18 20.32
CA ASP A 88 17.39 2.42 20.51
C ASP A 88 18.07 3.64 19.87
N SER A 89 19.41 3.69 19.92
CA SER A 89 20.18 4.78 19.31
C SER A 89 20.18 4.72 17.78
N GLU A 90 20.23 3.54 17.19
CA GLU A 90 20.13 3.35 15.73
C GLU A 90 18.73 3.70 15.24
N TRP A 91 17.72 3.30 15.98
CA TRP A 91 16.34 3.68 15.68
C TRP A 91 16.14 5.20 15.70
N ALA A 92 16.65 5.89 16.71
CA ALA A 92 16.56 7.34 16.80
C ALA A 92 17.29 8.04 15.63
N ALA A 93 18.48 7.57 15.26
CA ALA A 93 19.23 8.10 14.12
C ALA A 93 18.52 7.85 12.77
N TYR A 94 17.89 6.70 12.63
CA TYR A 94 17.10 6.38 11.45
C TYR A 94 15.89 7.32 11.30
N LEU A 95 15.11 7.54 12.38
CA LEU A 95 14.00 8.48 12.36
C LEU A 95 14.45 9.91 12.03
N ASP A 96 15.59 10.33 12.56
CA ASP A 96 16.17 11.64 12.24
C ASP A 96 16.52 11.74 10.75
N THR A 97 17.08 10.69 10.15
CA THR A 97 17.39 10.62 8.72
C THR A 97 16.14 10.70 7.87
N LEU A 98 15.10 9.93 8.20
CA LEU A 98 13.84 9.96 7.46
C LEU A 98 13.16 11.33 7.51
N THR A 99 13.20 11.99 8.67
CA THR A 99 12.56 13.29 8.88
C THR A 99 13.36 14.41 8.19
N ASN A 100 14.66 14.51 8.46
CA ASN A 100 15.46 15.65 8.06
C ASN A 100 16.06 15.52 6.65
N SER A 101 16.35 14.29 6.21
CA SER A 101 17.02 14.06 4.90
C SER A 101 16.04 13.58 3.83
N CYS A 102 15.10 12.70 4.17
CA CYS A 102 14.17 12.08 3.21
C CYS A 102 12.80 12.77 3.14
N GLY A 103 12.57 13.82 3.94
CA GLY A 103 11.36 14.63 3.86
C GLY A 103 10.08 13.92 4.30
N MET A 104 10.16 12.99 5.26
CA MET A 104 9.03 12.23 5.79
C MET A 104 7.86 13.14 6.21
N ASP A 105 8.14 14.24 6.90
CA ASP A 105 7.10 15.18 7.35
C ASP A 105 6.34 15.81 6.19
N LYS A 106 7.03 16.07 5.07
CA LYS A 106 6.42 16.67 3.87
C LYS A 106 5.56 15.65 3.14
N LEU A 107 6.03 14.40 3.05
CA LEU A 107 5.24 13.30 2.50
C LEU A 107 3.99 13.06 3.34
N LEU A 108 4.14 12.99 4.66
CA LEU A 108 3.01 12.79 5.57
C LEU A 108 1.99 13.92 5.43
N ALA A 109 2.44 15.19 5.35
CA ALA A 109 1.55 16.33 5.17
C ALA A 109 0.77 16.27 3.84
N ALA A 110 1.42 15.82 2.74
CA ALA A 110 0.76 15.67 1.44
C ALA A 110 -0.33 14.56 1.49
N TYR A 111 -0.01 13.40 2.06
CA TYR A 111 -0.98 12.32 2.23
C TYR A 111 -2.11 12.69 3.19
N GLN A 112 -1.80 13.36 4.31
CA GLN A 112 -2.80 13.81 5.27
C GLN A 112 -3.75 14.85 4.65
N GLY A 113 -3.24 15.79 3.86
CA GLY A 113 -4.05 16.79 3.17
C GLY A 113 -5.06 16.16 2.20
N ALA A 114 -4.63 15.16 1.44
CA ALA A 114 -5.53 14.42 0.55
C ALA A 114 -6.60 13.63 1.34
N TYR A 115 -6.21 13.00 2.45
CA TYR A 115 -7.13 12.28 3.32
C TYR A 115 -8.16 13.19 4.00
N ASP A 116 -7.74 14.34 4.47
CA ASP A 116 -8.64 15.31 5.13
C ASP A 116 -9.70 15.83 4.14
N ARG A 117 -9.31 16.09 2.88
CA ARG A 117 -10.26 16.43 1.82
C ARG A 117 -11.23 15.30 1.50
N TYR A 118 -10.73 14.08 1.44
CA TYR A 118 -11.59 12.90 1.25
C TYR A 118 -12.63 12.81 2.36
N LYS A 119 -12.21 12.89 3.61
CA LYS A 119 -13.12 12.84 4.77
C LYS A 119 -14.15 13.99 4.81
N ALA A 120 -13.76 15.16 4.34
CA ALA A 120 -14.67 16.30 4.29
C ALA A 120 -15.78 16.15 3.23
N ASN A 121 -15.59 15.26 2.24
CA ASN A 121 -16.52 15.02 1.13
C ASN A 121 -17.23 13.65 1.21
N ALA A 122 -16.87 12.81 2.17
CA ALA A 122 -17.51 11.53 2.44
C ALA A 122 -18.70 11.74 3.39
#